data_15bf43df171c288749563fa86f178a96
#
_entry.id   15bf43df171c288749563fa86f178a96
#
_cell.length_a   1.000
_cell.length_b   1.000
_cell.length_c   1.000
_cell.angle_alpha   90.00
_cell.angle_beta   90.00
_cell.angle_gamma   90.00
#
_symmetry.space_group_name_H-M   'P 1'
#
loop_
_entity.id
_entity.type
_entity.pdbx_description
1 polymer ?
#
loop_
_entity_poly.entity_id
_entity_poly.type
_entity_poly.pdbx_seq_one_letter_code
_entity_poly.pdbx_strand_id
1 'polypeptide(L)'
;MPRQRLLNPKKTAWTLIVAAGIIGVRLVAQQPGQPAGDGAPPPPVVRTDISGDWTYANNEDQPHRVPGPELGDYTGLPLNNADRQKADAWDATILSQPERQAQPHPAQYLMRGPGPALRIVKILDPITQELVAYAMAGGFGRADRIIWMDGRPHPSDFSEHTWDGFSTGVWENGQLVVTTTHMKMGVIQRNGSAASPYGKMVEHFFRHGDLLAMFSRIDDPIYFEEPMVRSQTWRWNPNGNAALGNAFESVDEVGDKPVGWVPFYPLGITHSEFAQKVGLPFGATRGGKDSLYPEYQLKIQVMMKEDAARKAADTAKPSQDNAAPNK
;
A
#
# COMPACT_ATOMS: atom_id res chain seq x y z
N MET A 1 -80.30 7.27 37.21
CA MET A 1 -80.89 8.22 36.23
C MET A 1 -80.32 9.61 36.52
N PRO A 2 -79.99 10.47 35.59
CA PRO A 2 -79.83 10.31 34.12
C PRO A 2 -78.52 10.88 33.50
N ARG A 3 -78.39 10.47 32.30
CA ARG A 3 -77.98 11.18 31.06
C ARG A 3 -76.50 11.50 30.78
N GLN A 4 -76.05 10.74 29.80
CA GLN A 4 -74.98 11.00 28.81
C GLN A 4 -75.04 12.41 28.25
N ARG A 5 -73.82 12.99 28.01
CA ARG A 5 -73.59 13.80 26.84
C ARG A 5 -72.20 13.53 26.30
N LEU A 6 -72.17 13.04 25.10
CA LEU A 6 -71.06 12.95 24.18
C LEU A 6 -70.54 14.36 23.92
N LEU A 7 -69.20 14.54 23.96
CA LEU A 7 -68.53 15.65 23.31
C LEU A 7 -67.26 15.14 22.62
N ASN A 8 -67.24 15.42 21.35
CA ASN A 8 -66.37 15.15 20.27
C ASN A 8 -64.90 15.50 20.55
N PRO A 9 -63.90 14.69 20.16
CA PRO A 9 -62.49 15.07 20.23
C PRO A 9 -62.14 15.92 19.01
N LYS A 10 -61.85 17.17 19.22
CA LYS A 10 -61.22 18.03 18.23
C LYS A 10 -59.79 17.58 18.04
N LYS A 11 -59.50 17.12 16.84
CA LYS A 11 -58.17 16.82 16.33
C LYS A 11 -57.34 18.13 16.30
N THR A 12 -56.37 18.24 17.19
CA THR A 12 -55.31 19.26 17.06
C THR A 12 -54.14 18.62 16.33
N ALA A 13 -54.05 18.89 15.03
CA ALA A 13 -52.93 18.53 14.22
C ALA A 13 -51.76 19.45 14.58
N TRP A 14 -50.70 18.89 15.17
CA TRP A 14 -49.43 19.56 15.30
C TRP A 14 -48.66 19.35 13.98
N THR A 15 -48.59 20.42 13.20
CA THR A 15 -47.76 20.47 11.98
C THR A 15 -46.30 20.67 12.42
N LEU A 16 -45.52 19.59 12.46
CA LEU A 16 -44.08 19.67 12.58
C LEU A 16 -43.53 20.13 11.24
N ILE A 17 -43.11 21.38 11.18
CA ILE A 17 -42.31 21.89 10.05
C ILE A 17 -40.88 21.37 10.24
N VAL A 18 -40.56 20.26 9.58
CA VAL A 18 -39.17 19.84 9.39
C VAL A 18 -38.59 20.68 8.24
N ALA A 19 -37.81 21.68 8.58
CA ALA A 19 -36.99 22.41 7.61
C ALA A 19 -35.85 21.48 7.19
N ALA A 20 -36.10 20.69 6.16
CA ALA A 20 -35.04 19.94 5.47
C ALA A 20 -34.19 20.95 4.67
N GLY A 21 -33.04 21.34 5.22
CA GLY A 21 -32.00 22.03 4.49
C GLY A 21 -31.46 21.12 3.39
N ILE A 22 -31.99 21.25 2.19
CA ILE A 22 -31.43 20.61 1.00
C ILE A 22 -30.13 21.32 0.69
N ILE A 23 -29.00 20.76 1.14
CA ILE A 23 -27.69 21.10 0.57
C ILE A 23 -27.69 20.51 -0.84
N GLY A 24 -28.03 21.37 -1.80
CA GLY A 24 -27.99 21.01 -3.21
C GLY A 24 -26.54 20.81 -3.66
N VAL A 25 -26.08 19.57 -3.63
CA VAL A 25 -24.91 19.18 -4.40
C VAL A 25 -25.34 19.28 -5.87
N ARG A 26 -24.95 20.40 -6.52
CA ARG A 26 -25.07 20.50 -7.96
C ARG A 26 -24.09 19.51 -8.60
N LEU A 27 -24.57 18.32 -8.94
CA LEU A 27 -23.95 17.52 -9.99
C LEU A 27 -24.05 18.35 -11.28
N VAL A 28 -22.96 18.97 -11.68
CA VAL A 28 -22.83 19.51 -13.03
C VAL A 28 -22.67 18.31 -13.95
N ALA A 29 -23.79 17.83 -14.49
CA ALA A 29 -23.77 16.91 -15.60
C ALA A 29 -23.12 17.66 -16.78
N GLN A 30 -21.97 17.20 -17.25
CA GLN A 30 -21.38 17.66 -18.49
C GLN A 30 -22.35 17.33 -19.63
N GLN A 31 -22.93 18.35 -20.25
CA GLN A 31 -23.67 18.21 -21.49
C GLN A 31 -22.68 17.92 -22.63
N PRO A 32 -22.89 16.88 -23.42
CA PRO A 32 -22.08 16.67 -24.63
C PRO A 32 -22.51 17.69 -25.68
N GLY A 33 -21.58 18.53 -26.15
CA GLY A 33 -21.71 19.22 -27.40
C GLY A 33 -21.97 20.74 -27.37
N GLN A 34 -21.32 21.50 -26.50
CA GLN A 34 -21.13 22.94 -26.82
C GLN A 34 -19.78 23.10 -27.54
N PRO A 35 -19.74 23.77 -28.70
CA PRO A 35 -18.47 24.17 -29.30
C PRO A 35 -17.76 25.12 -28.34
N ALA A 36 -16.45 24.95 -28.19
CA ALA A 36 -15.60 25.80 -27.39
C ALA A 36 -15.74 27.27 -27.89
N GLY A 37 -16.49 28.06 -27.12
CA GLY A 37 -16.43 29.51 -27.23
C GLY A 37 -15.05 29.98 -26.79
N ASP A 38 -14.56 31.09 -27.34
CA ASP A 38 -13.28 31.72 -27.01
C ASP A 38 -13.12 31.77 -25.48
N GLY A 39 -12.54 30.70 -24.93
CA GLY A 39 -12.55 30.44 -23.51
C GLY A 39 -11.55 31.34 -22.81
N ALA A 40 -11.95 31.83 -21.66
CA ALA A 40 -11.00 32.35 -20.69
C ALA A 40 -9.84 31.33 -20.52
N PRO A 41 -8.59 31.78 -20.42
CA PRO A 41 -7.46 30.89 -20.24
C PRO A 41 -7.73 29.99 -19.05
N PRO A 42 -7.34 28.70 -19.11
CA PRO A 42 -7.54 27.78 -18.00
C PRO A 42 -6.96 28.41 -16.72
N PRO A 43 -7.60 28.20 -15.57
CA PRO A 43 -7.09 28.76 -14.32
C PRO A 43 -5.63 28.29 -14.12
N PRO A 44 -4.77 29.14 -13.57
CA PRO A 44 -3.37 28.82 -13.39
C PRO A 44 -3.24 27.57 -12.52
N VAL A 45 -2.44 26.60 -12.98
CA VAL A 45 -2.15 25.38 -12.21
C VAL A 45 -1.38 25.79 -10.96
N VAL A 46 -2.00 25.60 -9.81
CA VAL A 46 -1.33 25.84 -8.52
C VAL A 46 -0.26 24.77 -8.33
N ARG A 47 1.00 25.17 -8.40
CA ARG A 47 2.15 24.31 -8.17
C ARG A 47 2.74 24.64 -6.81
N THR A 48 2.76 23.66 -5.92
CA THR A 48 3.45 23.80 -4.63
C THR A 48 4.84 23.22 -4.76
N ASP A 49 5.85 23.94 -4.30
CA ASP A 49 7.23 23.43 -4.33
C ASP A 49 7.42 22.28 -3.34
N ILE A 50 7.68 21.10 -3.84
CA ILE A 50 7.97 19.90 -3.04
C ILE A 50 9.46 19.58 -3.00
N SER A 51 10.32 20.37 -3.66
CA SER A 51 11.76 20.13 -3.64
C SER A 51 12.36 20.39 -2.27
N GLY A 52 13.45 19.71 -1.97
CA GLY A 52 14.21 19.86 -0.72
C GLY A 52 14.46 18.54 -0.01
N ASP A 53 14.92 18.65 1.22
CA ASP A 53 15.18 17.51 2.09
C ASP A 53 14.03 17.31 3.07
N TRP A 54 13.63 16.05 3.21
CA TRP A 54 12.49 15.64 4.00
C TRP A 54 12.88 14.51 4.93
N THR A 55 12.53 14.65 6.21
CA THR A 55 12.73 13.60 7.22
C THR A 55 11.43 12.83 7.41
N TYR A 56 11.53 11.53 7.51
CA TYR A 56 10.40 10.66 7.79
C TYR A 56 9.60 11.13 9.03
N ALA A 57 8.29 11.14 8.91
CA ALA A 57 7.38 11.45 10.02
C ALA A 57 6.49 10.25 10.38
N ASN A 58 5.76 9.69 9.41
CA ASN A 58 4.86 8.57 9.66
C ASN A 58 4.55 7.78 8.39
N ASN A 59 4.26 6.48 8.53
CA ASN A 59 3.66 5.63 7.50
C ASN A 59 2.78 4.54 8.11
N GLU A 60 1.98 3.87 7.30
CA GLU A 60 1.08 2.79 7.72
C GLU A 60 1.83 1.54 8.15
N ASP A 61 3.02 1.30 7.60
CA ASP A 61 3.85 0.15 7.90
C ASP A 61 4.78 0.36 9.10
N GLN A 62 4.53 1.39 9.89
CA GLN A 62 5.35 1.72 11.07
C GLN A 62 5.63 0.53 12.00
N PRO A 63 4.67 -0.38 12.28
CA PRO A 63 4.91 -1.56 13.11
C PRO A 63 5.90 -2.56 12.48
N HIS A 64 6.06 -2.52 11.16
CA HIS A 64 6.85 -3.50 10.39
C HIS A 64 8.17 -2.93 9.87
N ARG A 65 8.74 -1.96 10.52
CA ARG A 65 9.87 -1.17 9.99
C ARG A 65 11.09 -2.02 9.63
N VAL A 66 11.70 -2.62 10.61
CA VAL A 66 12.88 -3.48 10.47
C VAL A 66 12.76 -4.57 11.53
N PRO A 67 12.72 -5.81 11.16
CA PRO A 67 13.04 -6.49 9.90
C PRO A 67 11.90 -6.56 8.86
N GLY A 68 10.74 -5.98 9.09
CA GLY A 68 9.56 -6.08 8.27
C GLY A 68 8.52 -7.05 8.86
N PRO A 69 7.39 -7.30 8.17
CA PRO A 69 6.38 -8.25 8.63
C PRO A 69 6.91 -9.68 8.59
N GLU A 70 6.38 -10.51 9.47
CA GLU A 70 6.73 -11.93 9.55
C GLU A 70 6.16 -12.72 8.36
N LEU A 71 6.74 -13.87 8.08
CA LEU A 71 6.18 -14.81 7.12
C LEU A 71 4.76 -15.22 7.55
N GLY A 72 3.84 -15.23 6.60
CA GLY A 72 2.44 -15.51 6.86
C GLY A 72 1.61 -14.31 7.35
N ASP A 73 2.23 -13.15 7.59
CA ASP A 73 1.50 -11.90 7.85
C ASP A 73 1.09 -11.23 6.55
N TYR A 74 -0.10 -11.56 6.07
CA TYR A 74 -0.69 -10.98 4.87
C TYR A 74 -1.94 -10.15 5.18
N THR A 75 -2.12 -9.76 6.43
CA THR A 75 -3.25 -8.93 6.86
C THR A 75 -3.19 -7.55 6.24
N GLY A 76 -4.33 -7.06 5.76
CA GLY A 76 -4.43 -5.76 5.10
C GLY A 76 -3.72 -5.67 3.75
N LEU A 77 -3.42 -6.80 3.10
CA LEU A 77 -2.88 -6.88 1.75
C LEU A 77 -3.89 -7.55 0.82
N PRO A 78 -4.17 -6.97 -0.36
CA PRO A 78 -5.15 -7.51 -1.31
C PRO A 78 -4.61 -8.67 -2.14
N LEU A 79 -3.83 -9.57 -1.53
CA LEU A 79 -3.13 -10.64 -2.24
C LEU A 79 -4.09 -11.70 -2.78
N ASN A 80 -3.92 -12.05 -4.03
CA ASN A 80 -4.55 -13.24 -4.60
C ASN A 80 -3.79 -14.53 -4.21
N ASN A 81 -4.30 -15.68 -4.67
CA ASN A 81 -3.67 -16.97 -4.35
C ASN A 81 -2.24 -17.11 -4.91
N ALA A 82 -1.97 -16.52 -6.08
CA ALA A 82 -0.66 -16.61 -6.71
C ALA A 82 0.40 -15.87 -5.88
N ASP A 83 0.08 -14.67 -5.40
CA ASP A 83 1.00 -13.93 -4.52
C ASP A 83 1.16 -14.62 -3.16
N ARG A 84 0.10 -15.13 -2.56
CA ARG A 84 0.20 -15.90 -1.31
C ARG A 84 1.12 -17.11 -1.42
N GLN A 85 1.02 -17.87 -2.51
CA GLN A 85 1.93 -19.00 -2.75
C GLN A 85 3.38 -18.56 -2.93
N LYS A 86 3.59 -17.43 -3.62
CA LYS A 86 4.92 -16.86 -3.82
C LYS A 86 5.52 -16.33 -2.51
N ALA A 87 4.72 -15.64 -1.72
CA ALA A 87 5.13 -15.14 -0.41
C ALA A 87 5.41 -16.29 0.58
N ASP A 88 4.60 -17.35 0.57
CA ASP A 88 4.86 -18.54 1.39
C ASP A 88 6.15 -19.29 0.97
N ALA A 89 6.55 -19.20 -0.30
CA ALA A 89 7.80 -19.78 -0.78
C ALA A 89 9.02 -18.86 -0.56
N TRP A 90 8.82 -17.67 -0.02
CA TRP A 90 9.88 -16.71 0.21
C TRP A 90 10.78 -17.13 1.37
N ASP A 91 12.09 -17.10 1.12
CA ASP A 91 13.12 -17.21 2.15
C ASP A 91 14.04 -15.98 2.04
N ALA A 92 14.09 -15.17 3.12
CA ALA A 92 14.86 -13.93 3.13
C ALA A 92 16.35 -14.15 2.86
N THR A 93 16.86 -15.34 3.13
CA THR A 93 18.26 -15.70 2.88
C THR A 93 18.64 -15.68 1.38
N ILE A 94 17.67 -15.61 0.48
CA ILE A 94 17.91 -15.39 -0.95
C ILE A 94 18.69 -14.10 -1.22
N LEU A 95 18.59 -13.11 -0.32
CA LEU A 95 19.29 -11.84 -0.43
C LEU A 95 20.82 -12.00 -0.26
N SER A 96 21.28 -13.11 0.34
CA SER A 96 22.71 -13.43 0.48
C SER A 96 23.33 -14.02 -0.79
N GLN A 97 22.53 -14.34 -1.79
CA GLN A 97 23.05 -14.85 -3.05
C GLN A 97 23.81 -13.75 -3.83
N PRO A 98 24.95 -14.07 -4.48
CA PRO A 98 25.74 -13.08 -5.21
C PRO A 98 24.92 -12.25 -6.23
N GLU A 99 23.95 -12.88 -6.91
CA GLU A 99 23.07 -12.25 -7.88
C GLU A 99 22.09 -11.26 -7.25
N ARG A 100 21.91 -11.33 -5.93
CA ARG A 100 20.98 -10.49 -5.15
C ARG A 100 21.69 -9.43 -4.32
N GLN A 101 23.01 -9.49 -4.24
CA GLN A 101 23.79 -8.51 -3.49
C GLN A 101 23.61 -7.11 -4.07
N ALA A 102 23.45 -6.12 -3.21
CA ALA A 102 23.24 -4.73 -3.58
C ALA A 102 22.04 -4.48 -4.53
N GLN A 103 21.07 -5.39 -4.60
CA GLN A 103 19.89 -5.23 -5.44
C GLN A 103 18.97 -4.15 -4.88
N PRO A 104 18.59 -3.12 -5.68
CA PRO A 104 17.62 -2.13 -5.26
C PRO A 104 16.23 -2.75 -5.07
N HIS A 105 15.41 -2.11 -4.26
CA HIS A 105 13.99 -2.41 -4.21
C HIS A 105 13.24 -1.68 -5.34
N PRO A 106 12.15 -2.25 -5.87
CA PRO A 106 11.33 -1.58 -6.86
C PRO A 106 10.61 -0.36 -6.27
N ALA A 107 10.19 0.58 -7.11
CA ALA A 107 9.56 1.81 -6.69
C ALA A 107 8.34 1.59 -5.77
N GLN A 108 7.53 0.55 -5.99
CA GLN A 108 6.40 0.20 -5.13
C GLN A 108 6.83 -0.06 -3.68
N TYR A 109 7.96 -0.70 -3.47
CA TYR A 109 8.50 -0.91 -2.13
C TYR A 109 9.01 0.40 -1.52
N LEU A 110 9.72 1.19 -2.31
CA LEU A 110 10.41 2.39 -1.86
C LEU A 110 9.46 3.46 -1.34
N MET A 111 8.32 3.60 -1.98
CA MET A 111 7.34 4.63 -1.60
C MET A 111 6.44 4.22 -0.44
N ARG A 112 6.55 2.98 0.00
CA ARG A 112 5.80 2.46 1.15
C ARG A 112 6.66 2.38 2.43
N GLY A 113 7.95 2.17 2.29
CA GLY A 113 8.83 1.83 3.40
C GLY A 113 9.31 3.03 4.20
N PRO A 114 9.74 2.81 5.45
CA PRO A 114 10.32 3.84 6.29
C PRO A 114 11.73 4.18 5.80
N GLY A 115 11.82 4.99 4.76
CA GLY A 115 13.10 5.61 4.45
C GLY A 115 13.36 6.75 5.43
N PRO A 116 14.55 6.85 6.05
CA PRO A 116 14.84 7.87 7.03
C PRO A 116 14.79 9.27 6.43
N ALA A 117 15.00 9.39 5.13
CA ALA A 117 15.06 10.66 4.45
C ALA A 117 14.61 10.52 2.99
N LEU A 118 14.06 11.61 2.48
CA LEU A 118 13.72 11.78 1.08
C LEU A 118 14.30 13.12 0.62
N ARG A 119 15.03 13.11 -0.48
CA ARG A 119 15.49 14.33 -1.17
C ARG A 119 14.79 14.42 -2.51
N ILE A 120 14.25 15.59 -2.80
CA ILE A 120 13.60 15.91 -4.06
C ILE A 120 14.33 17.11 -4.66
N VAL A 121 14.89 16.94 -5.84
CA VAL A 121 15.65 17.98 -6.55
C VAL A 121 14.95 18.29 -7.87
N LYS A 122 14.87 19.57 -8.21
CA LYS A 122 14.40 20.02 -9.52
C LYS A 122 15.49 19.82 -10.57
N ILE A 123 15.13 19.25 -11.69
CA ILE A 123 15.93 19.27 -12.92
C ILE A 123 15.30 20.30 -13.84
N LEU A 124 16.04 21.37 -14.08
CA LEU A 124 15.60 22.48 -14.91
C LEU A 124 16.25 22.42 -16.28
N ASP A 125 15.54 22.86 -17.29
CA ASP A 125 16.15 23.13 -18.59
C ASP A 125 17.22 24.22 -18.42
N PRO A 126 18.44 24.03 -18.94
CA PRO A 126 19.54 24.97 -18.71
C PRO A 126 19.34 26.32 -19.40
N ILE A 127 18.50 26.39 -20.43
CA ILE A 127 18.25 27.61 -21.20
C ILE A 127 16.99 28.33 -20.71
N THR A 128 15.86 27.60 -20.65
CA THR A 128 14.55 28.19 -20.31
C THR A 128 14.30 28.26 -18.81
N GLN A 129 15.06 27.51 -18.01
CA GLN A 129 14.87 27.35 -16.57
C GLN A 129 13.50 26.74 -16.21
N GLU A 130 12.82 26.15 -17.17
CA GLU A 130 11.58 25.41 -16.92
C GLU A 130 11.85 24.07 -16.24
N LEU A 131 10.90 23.64 -15.43
CA LEU A 131 10.97 22.35 -14.75
C LEU A 131 10.78 21.20 -15.75
N VAL A 132 11.83 20.41 -15.94
CA VAL A 132 11.84 19.22 -16.82
C VAL A 132 11.49 17.96 -16.04
N ALA A 133 12.03 17.82 -14.82
CA ALA A 133 11.81 16.65 -13.99
C ALA A 133 12.06 16.96 -12.51
N TYR A 134 11.60 16.04 -11.66
CA TYR A 134 12.10 15.89 -10.30
C TYR A 134 12.99 14.65 -10.20
N ALA A 135 14.14 14.78 -9.54
CA ALA A 135 14.92 13.64 -9.07
C ALA A 135 14.57 13.37 -7.61
N MET A 136 14.16 12.15 -7.29
CA MET A 136 13.88 11.71 -5.94
C MET A 136 14.91 10.68 -5.51
N ALA A 137 15.59 10.95 -4.38
CA ALA A 137 16.51 10.03 -3.74
C ALA A 137 16.15 9.83 -2.28
N GLY A 138 16.58 8.73 -1.68
CA GLY A 138 16.33 8.47 -0.26
C GLY A 138 17.20 7.36 0.29
N GLY A 139 17.13 7.12 1.59
CA GLY A 139 17.89 6.04 2.23
C GLY A 139 17.31 4.64 1.98
N PHE A 140 18.03 3.59 2.42
CA PHE A 140 17.64 2.19 2.39
C PHE A 140 17.36 1.61 1.01
N GLY A 141 18.37 1.54 0.17
CA GLY A 141 18.27 0.86 -1.12
C GLY A 141 17.31 1.51 -2.09
N ARG A 142 16.95 2.77 -1.86
CA ARG A 142 16.21 3.55 -2.84
C ARG A 142 17.12 3.84 -4.01
N ALA A 143 16.66 3.48 -5.17
CA ALA A 143 17.26 3.96 -6.39
C ALA A 143 16.88 5.43 -6.63
N ASP A 144 17.69 6.13 -7.41
CA ASP A 144 17.40 7.50 -7.80
C ASP A 144 16.29 7.49 -8.85
N ARG A 145 15.14 8.04 -8.52
CA ARG A 145 13.96 8.04 -9.36
C ARG A 145 13.79 9.38 -10.05
N ILE A 146 13.60 9.36 -11.37
CA ILE A 146 13.29 10.55 -12.16
C ILE A 146 11.80 10.58 -12.48
N ILE A 147 11.16 11.70 -12.14
CA ILE A 147 9.76 11.97 -12.47
C ILE A 147 9.73 13.07 -13.54
N TRP A 148 9.42 12.70 -14.76
CA TRP A 148 9.37 13.61 -15.88
C TRP A 148 8.14 14.49 -15.83
N MET A 149 8.35 15.82 -16.00
CA MET A 149 7.32 16.84 -15.90
C MET A 149 6.98 17.51 -17.25
N ASP A 150 7.60 17.06 -18.32
CA ASP A 150 7.52 17.64 -19.65
C ASP A 150 6.40 17.05 -20.53
N GLY A 151 5.54 16.22 -19.96
CA GLY A 151 4.38 15.63 -20.66
C GLY A 151 4.73 14.51 -21.64
N ARG A 152 5.94 13.97 -21.57
CA ARG A 152 6.33 12.83 -22.44
C ARG A 152 5.45 11.61 -22.17
N PRO A 153 5.16 10.80 -23.21
CA PRO A 153 4.42 9.56 -23.04
C PRO A 153 5.27 8.50 -22.32
N HIS A 154 4.58 7.56 -21.69
CA HIS A 154 5.23 6.34 -21.19
C HIS A 154 5.77 5.51 -22.37
N PRO A 155 6.86 4.74 -22.14
CA PRO A 155 7.41 3.82 -23.13
C PRO A 155 6.37 2.77 -23.55
N SER A 156 6.64 2.06 -24.64
CA SER A 156 5.81 0.92 -25.05
C SER A 156 5.94 -0.23 -24.06
N ASP A 157 4.92 -1.09 -23.98
CA ASP A 157 4.90 -2.24 -23.06
C ASP A 157 6.07 -3.23 -23.24
N PHE A 158 6.78 -3.13 -24.37
CA PHE A 158 7.96 -3.95 -24.66
C PHE A 158 9.29 -3.29 -24.28
N SER A 159 9.24 -2.10 -23.69
CA SER A 159 10.45 -1.39 -23.29
C SER A 159 11.05 -2.01 -22.03
N GLU A 160 12.33 -1.71 -21.80
CA GLU A 160 13.06 -2.23 -20.65
C GLU A 160 12.43 -1.78 -19.33
N HIS A 161 12.32 -2.70 -18.37
CA HIS A 161 11.91 -2.45 -17.00
C HIS A 161 13.12 -2.12 -16.13
N THR A 162 12.97 -1.13 -15.26
CA THR A 162 14.01 -0.73 -14.30
C THR A 162 13.50 -0.86 -12.86
N TRP A 163 14.38 -0.77 -11.87
CA TRP A 163 13.95 -0.82 -10.47
C TRP A 163 13.07 0.38 -10.10
N ASP A 164 13.36 1.55 -10.66
CA ASP A 164 12.60 2.77 -10.41
C ASP A 164 11.38 2.90 -11.29
N GLY A 165 11.30 2.10 -12.33
CA GLY A 165 10.30 2.23 -13.37
C GLY A 165 10.50 3.49 -14.23
N PHE A 166 9.48 3.83 -14.98
CA PHE A 166 9.37 5.07 -15.72
C PHE A 166 8.24 5.91 -15.14
N SER A 167 8.56 7.13 -14.70
CA SER A 167 7.62 7.99 -14.00
C SER A 167 7.38 9.30 -14.73
N THR A 168 6.11 9.69 -14.88
CA THR A 168 5.69 11.00 -15.35
C THR A 168 4.84 11.67 -14.30
N GLY A 169 4.91 12.99 -14.21
CA GLY A 169 4.16 13.79 -13.25
C GLY A 169 3.37 14.91 -13.89
N VAL A 170 2.21 15.20 -13.33
CA VAL A 170 1.39 16.36 -13.67
C VAL A 170 0.90 17.03 -12.41
N TRP A 171 0.74 18.37 -12.46
CA TRP A 171 0.13 19.11 -11.36
C TRP A 171 -1.37 19.22 -11.59
N GLU A 172 -2.14 18.68 -10.64
CA GLU A 172 -3.60 18.71 -10.65
C GLU A 172 -4.12 19.19 -9.29
N ASN A 173 -4.91 20.26 -9.28
CA ASN A 173 -5.54 20.79 -8.07
C ASN A 173 -4.58 21.00 -6.88
N GLY A 174 -3.35 21.44 -7.14
CA GLY A 174 -2.32 21.66 -6.12
C GLY A 174 -1.60 20.40 -5.64
N GLN A 175 -1.85 19.26 -6.25
CA GLN A 175 -1.15 18.00 -6.01
C GLN A 175 -0.25 17.66 -7.19
N LEU A 176 0.89 17.06 -6.92
CA LEU A 176 1.68 16.39 -7.95
C LEU A 176 1.17 14.95 -8.07
N VAL A 177 0.56 14.62 -9.19
CA VAL A 177 0.12 13.26 -9.52
C VAL A 177 1.20 12.60 -10.36
N VAL A 178 1.73 11.48 -9.89
CA VAL A 178 2.81 10.74 -10.54
C VAL A 178 2.31 9.37 -10.97
N THR A 179 2.49 9.03 -12.23
CA THR A 179 2.23 7.68 -12.76
C THR A 179 3.55 6.99 -13.02
N THR A 180 3.69 5.75 -12.54
CA THR A 180 4.90 4.91 -12.74
C THR A 180 4.52 3.56 -13.33
N THR A 181 5.24 3.17 -14.36
CA THR A 181 5.15 1.86 -15.04
C THR A 181 6.55 1.29 -15.28
N HIS A 182 6.68 0.15 -15.93
CA HIS A 182 7.96 -0.47 -16.31
C HIS A 182 8.88 -0.74 -15.11
N MET A 183 8.29 -1.12 -13.99
CA MET A 183 9.04 -1.53 -12.81
C MET A 183 9.44 -3.00 -12.92
N LYS A 184 10.65 -3.33 -12.47
CA LYS A 184 11.09 -4.73 -12.37
C LYS A 184 10.26 -5.48 -11.31
N MET A 185 10.14 -6.78 -11.51
CA MET A 185 9.57 -7.66 -10.51
C MET A 185 10.41 -7.59 -9.21
N GLY A 186 9.74 -7.53 -8.08
CA GLY A 186 10.38 -7.49 -6.77
C GLY A 186 9.41 -7.87 -5.67
N VAL A 187 9.67 -7.37 -4.47
CA VAL A 187 8.78 -7.54 -3.32
C VAL A 187 8.24 -6.18 -2.88
N ILE A 188 7.00 -6.16 -2.41
CA ILE A 188 6.40 -4.97 -1.78
C ILE A 188 6.56 -4.98 -0.26
N GLN A 189 6.88 -6.16 0.31
CA GLN A 189 7.18 -6.34 1.73
C GLN A 189 8.25 -7.42 1.89
N ARG A 190 9.00 -7.35 3.00
CA ARG A 190 10.09 -8.30 3.29
C ARG A 190 9.62 -9.72 3.63
N ASN A 191 8.35 -9.95 3.73
CA ASN A 191 7.74 -11.29 3.86
C ASN A 191 7.43 -11.96 2.52
N GLY A 192 7.98 -11.46 1.42
CA GLY A 192 7.89 -12.09 0.11
C GLY A 192 6.67 -11.74 -0.72
N SER A 193 5.73 -10.92 -0.20
CA SER A 193 4.65 -10.40 -1.04
C SER A 193 5.22 -9.66 -2.25
N ALA A 194 4.79 -10.06 -3.44
CA ALA A 194 5.45 -9.72 -4.68
C ALA A 194 4.85 -8.48 -5.36
N ALA A 195 5.65 -7.87 -6.22
CA ALA A 195 5.22 -6.88 -7.20
C ALA A 195 5.54 -7.42 -8.59
N SER A 196 4.56 -7.44 -9.49
CA SER A 196 4.77 -7.87 -10.87
C SER A 196 5.35 -6.75 -11.73
N PRO A 197 5.98 -7.09 -12.87
CA PRO A 197 6.42 -6.08 -13.84
C PRO A 197 5.25 -5.39 -14.57
N TYR A 198 4.04 -5.92 -14.46
CA TYR A 198 2.81 -5.33 -15.03
C TYR A 198 2.10 -4.38 -14.07
N GLY A 199 2.67 -4.17 -12.87
CA GLY A 199 2.14 -3.24 -11.90
C GLY A 199 2.20 -1.80 -12.39
N LYS A 200 1.17 -1.02 -12.05
CA LYS A 200 1.11 0.41 -12.23
C LYS A 200 0.95 1.09 -10.88
N MET A 201 1.76 2.09 -10.62
CA MET A 201 1.65 2.89 -9.40
C MET A 201 1.23 4.31 -9.75
N VAL A 202 0.26 4.84 -9.02
CA VAL A 202 -0.16 6.24 -9.08
C VAL A 202 0.02 6.84 -7.69
N GLU A 203 0.71 7.97 -7.62
CA GLU A 203 1.01 8.63 -6.37
C GLU A 203 0.51 10.07 -6.42
N HIS A 204 -0.01 10.54 -5.29
CA HIS A 204 -0.45 11.91 -5.10
C HIS A 204 0.41 12.53 -4.00
N PHE A 205 1.26 13.48 -4.38
CA PHE A 205 2.06 14.25 -3.43
C PHE A 205 1.42 15.60 -3.20
N PHE A 206 1.31 15.98 -1.94
CA PHE A 206 0.87 17.30 -1.56
C PHE A 206 1.62 17.82 -0.34
N ARG A 207 1.96 19.09 -0.39
CA ARG A 207 2.66 19.77 0.68
C ARG A 207 1.71 20.69 1.42
N HIS A 208 1.71 20.62 2.72
CA HIS A 208 1.05 21.57 3.60
C HIS A 208 2.06 22.09 4.64
N GLY A 209 2.54 23.31 4.40
CA GLY A 209 3.60 23.91 5.24
C GLY A 209 4.87 23.04 5.24
N ASP A 210 5.24 22.56 6.41
CA ASP A 210 6.41 21.69 6.63
C ASP A 210 6.13 20.21 6.51
N LEU A 211 4.93 19.83 6.09
CA LEU A 211 4.56 18.44 5.85
C LEU A 211 4.44 18.16 4.36
N LEU A 212 5.04 17.07 3.92
CA LEU A 212 4.81 16.45 2.62
C LEU A 212 4.11 15.13 2.85
N ALA A 213 2.90 15.00 2.35
CA ALA A 213 2.16 13.74 2.38
C ALA A 213 2.09 13.14 0.98
N MET A 214 2.05 11.81 0.93
CA MET A 214 1.91 11.04 -0.29
C MET A 214 0.89 9.91 -0.07
N PHE A 215 0.01 9.71 -1.03
CA PHE A 215 -0.78 8.51 -1.17
C PHE A 215 -0.34 7.80 -2.43
N SER A 216 -0.08 6.51 -2.33
CA SER A 216 0.18 5.64 -3.47
C SER A 216 -0.94 4.64 -3.64
N ARG A 217 -1.35 4.44 -4.88
CA ARG A 217 -2.21 3.36 -5.32
C ARG A 217 -1.42 2.47 -6.26
N ILE A 218 -1.36 1.18 -5.97
CA ILE A 218 -0.67 0.17 -6.77
C ILE A 218 -1.71 -0.79 -7.31
N ASP A 219 -1.85 -0.83 -8.62
CA ASP A 219 -2.66 -1.79 -9.37
C ASP A 219 -1.73 -2.86 -9.92
N ASP A 220 -1.85 -4.10 -9.45
CA ASP A 220 -1.07 -5.23 -9.94
C ASP A 220 -2.01 -6.35 -10.41
N PRO A 221 -2.17 -6.52 -11.73
CA PRO A 221 -3.14 -7.47 -12.28
C PRO A 221 -2.75 -8.95 -12.06
N ILE A 222 -1.51 -9.21 -11.68
CA ILE A 222 -0.99 -10.57 -11.48
C ILE A 222 -1.15 -11.03 -10.03
N TYR A 223 -0.92 -10.12 -9.07
CA TYR A 223 -0.78 -10.50 -7.66
C TYR A 223 -1.86 -9.95 -6.75
N PHE A 224 -2.60 -8.92 -7.18
CA PHE A 224 -3.61 -8.29 -6.32
C PHE A 224 -5.04 -8.55 -6.83
N GLU A 225 -5.95 -8.72 -5.88
CA GLU A 225 -7.40 -8.82 -6.14
C GLU A 225 -8.05 -7.42 -6.24
N GLU A 226 -7.45 -6.43 -5.56
CA GLU A 226 -7.83 -5.03 -5.56
C GLU A 226 -6.59 -4.15 -5.48
N PRO A 227 -6.65 -2.86 -5.83
CA PRO A 227 -5.53 -1.96 -5.67
C PRO A 227 -5.06 -1.87 -4.22
N MET A 228 -3.76 -1.91 -4.03
CA MET A 228 -3.15 -1.62 -2.74
C MET A 228 -2.96 -0.11 -2.59
N VAL A 229 -3.43 0.45 -1.48
CA VAL A 229 -3.25 1.87 -1.15
C VAL A 229 -2.32 1.99 0.06
N ARG A 230 -1.40 2.94 0.00
CA ARG A 230 -0.49 3.28 1.10
C ARG A 230 -0.36 4.79 1.23
N SER A 231 -0.09 5.23 2.46
CA SER A 231 0.22 6.62 2.75
C SER A 231 1.55 6.76 3.45
N GLN A 232 2.18 7.91 3.25
CA GLN A 232 3.42 8.28 3.94
C GLN A 232 3.49 9.78 4.11
N THR A 233 4.10 10.23 5.23
CA THR A 233 4.29 11.64 5.53
C THR A 233 5.73 11.91 5.92
N TRP A 234 6.25 13.02 5.44
CA TRP A 234 7.57 13.53 5.78
C TRP A 234 7.45 14.95 6.32
N ARG A 235 8.44 15.35 7.08
CA ARG A 235 8.61 16.70 7.60
C ARG A 235 9.78 17.39 6.90
N TRP A 236 9.59 18.65 6.56
CA TRP A 236 10.66 19.49 6.01
C TRP A 236 11.90 19.49 6.90
N ASN A 237 13.06 19.31 6.27
CA ASN A 237 14.36 19.37 6.94
C ASN A 237 15.18 20.53 6.38
N PRO A 238 15.16 21.70 7.03
CA PRO A 238 15.86 22.89 6.52
C PRO A 238 17.39 22.76 6.56
N ASN A 239 17.93 21.82 7.34
CA ASN A 239 19.38 21.66 7.48
C ASN A 239 20.03 20.87 6.34
N GLY A 240 19.24 20.34 5.42
CA GLY A 240 19.74 19.77 4.17
C GLY A 240 20.65 18.54 4.30
N ASN A 241 20.63 17.84 5.42
CA ASN A 241 21.47 16.65 5.64
C ASN A 241 20.67 15.35 5.59
N ALA A 242 19.71 15.23 4.68
CA ALA A 242 19.11 13.94 4.43
C ALA A 242 20.24 12.96 4.09
N ALA A 243 20.41 11.94 4.93
CA ALA A 243 21.36 10.86 4.64
C ALA A 243 20.89 10.18 3.33
N LEU A 244 21.50 10.57 2.25
CA LEU A 244 21.25 9.99 0.94
C LEU A 244 22.09 8.75 0.80
N GLY A 245 21.41 7.66 0.53
CA GLY A 245 22.03 6.46 0.07
C GLY A 245 22.96 5.85 1.09
N ASN A 246 22.49 4.87 1.79
CA ASN A 246 23.40 3.80 2.10
C ASN A 246 23.82 3.24 0.76
N ALA A 247 25.11 3.28 0.48
CA ALA A 247 25.66 2.39 -0.52
C ALA A 247 25.03 1.02 -0.27
N PHE A 248 24.56 0.38 -1.33
CA PHE A 248 24.04 -0.96 -1.21
C PHE A 248 25.13 -1.82 -0.58
N GLU A 249 24.87 -2.33 0.60
CA GLU A 249 25.79 -3.22 1.29
C GLU A 249 25.44 -4.66 0.95
N SER A 250 26.45 -5.50 0.89
CA SER A 250 26.21 -6.94 0.80
C SER A 250 25.56 -7.40 2.11
N VAL A 251 24.52 -8.20 1.97
CA VAL A 251 23.77 -8.76 3.08
C VAL A 251 24.16 -10.21 3.25
N ASP A 252 24.65 -10.58 4.42
CA ASP A 252 24.82 -11.99 4.81
C ASP A 252 23.74 -12.36 5.83
N GLU A 253 22.63 -12.87 5.33
CA GLU A 253 21.53 -13.35 6.19
C GLU A 253 21.63 -14.85 6.51
N VAL A 254 22.71 -15.52 6.10
CA VAL A 254 22.82 -16.99 6.11
C VAL A 254 24.16 -17.48 6.61
N GLY A 255 24.70 -16.87 7.63
CA GLY A 255 26.01 -17.24 8.19
C GLY A 255 26.15 -18.70 8.63
N ASP A 256 25.05 -19.45 8.78
CA ASP A 256 25.02 -20.84 9.27
C ASP A 256 24.74 -21.90 8.18
N LYS A 257 24.59 -21.49 6.93
CA LYS A 257 24.26 -22.42 5.84
C LYS A 257 25.48 -22.89 5.07
N PRO A 258 25.45 -24.12 4.53
CA PRO A 258 26.56 -24.66 3.76
C PRO A 258 26.76 -23.91 2.43
N VAL A 259 27.99 -23.90 1.93
CA VAL A 259 28.31 -23.34 0.62
C VAL A 259 27.48 -24.02 -0.48
N GLY A 260 26.88 -23.20 -1.35
CA GLY A 260 26.04 -23.70 -2.44
C GLY A 260 24.59 -23.99 -2.03
N TRP A 261 24.21 -23.71 -0.79
CA TRP A 261 22.81 -23.79 -0.39
C TRP A 261 21.98 -22.73 -1.12
N VAL A 262 20.84 -23.15 -1.66
CA VAL A 262 19.89 -22.28 -2.37
C VAL A 262 18.68 -22.03 -1.50
N PRO A 263 18.44 -20.79 -1.08
CA PRO A 263 17.32 -20.46 -0.22
C PRO A 263 15.99 -20.55 -0.94
N PHE A 264 15.15 -21.48 -0.54
CA PHE A 264 13.75 -21.51 -0.96
C PHE A 264 12.93 -22.41 -0.02
N TYR A 265 11.67 -22.10 0.11
CA TYR A 265 10.69 -23.04 0.64
C TYR A 265 9.98 -23.76 -0.52
N PRO A 266 9.66 -25.07 -0.37
CA PRO A 266 8.93 -25.81 -1.39
C PRO A 266 7.59 -25.15 -1.73
N LEU A 267 7.14 -25.25 -2.97
CA LEU A 267 5.80 -24.85 -3.34
C LEU A 267 4.77 -25.63 -2.54
N GLY A 268 3.75 -24.92 -2.05
CA GLY A 268 2.70 -25.50 -1.22
C GLY A 268 2.98 -25.48 0.27
N ILE A 269 4.16 -25.03 0.72
CA ILE A 269 4.38 -24.73 2.13
C ILE A 269 3.50 -23.57 2.56
N THR A 270 3.14 -23.52 3.83
CA THR A 270 2.40 -22.42 4.43
C THR A 270 3.03 -22.05 5.77
N HIS A 271 3.01 -20.75 6.07
CA HIS A 271 3.52 -20.23 7.32
C HIS A 271 2.37 -19.88 8.26
N SER A 272 2.37 -20.46 9.44
CA SER A 272 1.36 -20.21 10.48
C SER A 272 1.93 -19.48 11.70
N GLU A 273 3.22 -19.18 11.71
CA GLU A 273 3.94 -18.64 12.86
C GLU A 273 3.37 -17.30 13.31
N PHE A 274 3.09 -16.42 12.36
CA PHE A 274 2.46 -15.14 12.64
C PHE A 274 1.07 -15.33 13.28
N ALA A 275 0.21 -16.16 12.69
CA ALA A 275 -1.13 -16.41 13.20
C ALA A 275 -1.08 -16.98 14.64
N GLN A 276 -0.17 -17.92 14.91
CA GLN A 276 0.04 -18.49 16.23
C GLN A 276 0.51 -17.45 17.25
N LYS A 277 1.48 -16.61 16.87
CA LYS A 277 2.04 -15.56 17.73
C LYS A 277 0.99 -14.56 18.17
N VAL A 278 0.07 -14.18 17.29
CA VAL A 278 -1.00 -13.20 17.59
C VAL A 278 -2.30 -13.86 18.06
N GLY A 279 -2.33 -15.19 18.18
CA GLY A 279 -3.48 -15.95 18.66
C GLY A 279 -4.66 -15.97 17.70
N LEU A 280 -4.42 -15.83 16.40
CA LEU A 280 -5.44 -15.89 15.36
C LEU A 280 -5.52 -17.28 14.71
N PRO A 281 -6.69 -17.70 14.22
CA PRO A 281 -6.80 -18.83 13.33
C PRO A 281 -6.00 -18.59 12.03
N PHE A 282 -5.35 -19.61 11.48
CA PHE A 282 -4.54 -19.49 10.28
C PHE A 282 -5.29 -18.81 9.11
N GLY A 283 -6.55 -19.17 8.88
CA GLY A 283 -7.37 -18.54 7.82
C GLY A 283 -7.59 -17.04 7.98
N ALA A 284 -7.51 -16.51 9.21
CA ALA A 284 -7.73 -15.09 9.47
C ALA A 284 -6.63 -14.19 8.88
N THR A 285 -5.43 -14.72 8.67
CA THR A 285 -4.30 -13.98 8.10
C THR A 285 -4.26 -14.04 6.56
N ARG A 286 -5.24 -14.71 5.94
CA ARG A 286 -5.26 -15.02 4.50
C ARG A 286 -6.51 -14.50 3.79
N GLY A 287 -7.10 -13.44 4.32
CA GLY A 287 -8.34 -12.88 3.80
C GLY A 287 -8.22 -12.17 2.44
N GLY A 288 -6.99 -11.93 1.94
CA GLY A 288 -6.79 -11.19 0.71
C GLY A 288 -7.49 -9.83 0.78
N LYS A 289 -8.17 -9.43 -0.29
CA LYS A 289 -8.90 -8.16 -0.34
C LYS A 289 -9.92 -7.98 0.79
N ASP A 290 -10.57 -9.04 1.22
CA ASP A 290 -11.57 -8.96 2.29
C ASP A 290 -10.97 -8.37 3.57
N SER A 291 -9.67 -8.60 3.83
CA SER A 291 -8.98 -8.09 5.01
C SER A 291 -8.75 -6.57 5.00
N LEU A 292 -9.03 -5.89 3.89
CA LEU A 292 -8.98 -4.43 3.79
C LEU A 292 -10.23 -3.76 4.39
N TYR A 293 -11.31 -4.52 4.60
CA TYR A 293 -12.61 -3.99 4.97
C TYR A 293 -12.96 -4.28 6.43
N PRO A 294 -13.64 -3.35 7.12
CA PRO A 294 -14.00 -3.51 8.55
C PRO A 294 -14.84 -4.76 8.84
N GLU A 295 -15.66 -5.17 7.87
CA GLU A 295 -16.53 -6.36 7.99
C GLU A 295 -15.74 -7.65 8.17
N TYR A 296 -14.48 -7.66 7.78
CA TYR A 296 -13.59 -8.81 7.96
C TYR A 296 -13.41 -9.17 9.45
N GLN A 297 -13.50 -8.19 10.34
CA GLN A 297 -13.47 -8.43 11.78
C GLN A 297 -14.57 -9.39 12.26
N LEU A 298 -15.75 -9.33 11.65
CA LEU A 298 -16.84 -10.26 11.95
C LEU A 298 -16.49 -11.69 11.50
N LYS A 299 -15.86 -11.84 10.32
CA LYS A 299 -15.36 -13.13 9.83
C LYS A 299 -14.29 -13.70 10.77
N ILE A 300 -13.37 -12.88 11.24
CA ILE A 300 -12.34 -13.29 12.21
C ILE A 300 -13.00 -13.81 13.50
N GLN A 301 -14.01 -13.14 14.03
CA GLN A 301 -14.71 -13.59 15.24
C GLN A 301 -15.40 -14.95 15.05
N VAL A 302 -15.97 -15.21 13.88
CA VAL A 302 -16.52 -16.53 13.54
C VAL A 302 -15.43 -17.58 13.49
N MET A 303 -14.35 -17.34 12.78
CA MET A 303 -13.19 -18.25 12.69
C MET A 303 -12.61 -18.57 14.08
N MET A 304 -12.52 -17.58 14.98
CA MET A 304 -12.03 -17.77 16.35
C MET A 304 -12.95 -18.70 17.15
N LYS A 305 -14.26 -18.56 17.02
CA LYS A 305 -15.23 -19.44 17.69
C LYS A 305 -15.13 -20.89 17.17
N GLU A 306 -15.02 -21.05 15.87
CA GLU A 306 -14.86 -22.37 15.21
C GLU A 306 -13.54 -23.03 15.62
N ASP A 307 -12.45 -22.28 15.66
CA ASP A 307 -11.14 -22.76 16.08
C ASP A 307 -11.14 -23.20 17.57
N ALA A 308 -11.77 -22.40 18.42
CA ALA A 308 -11.93 -22.75 19.83
C ALA A 308 -12.77 -24.04 20.02
N ALA A 309 -13.88 -24.17 19.27
CA ALA A 309 -14.70 -25.39 19.31
C ALA A 309 -13.94 -26.62 18.81
N ARG A 310 -13.15 -26.48 17.73
CA ARG A 310 -12.28 -27.55 17.21
C ARG A 310 -11.24 -27.97 18.24
N LYS A 311 -10.54 -27.05 18.87
CA LYS A 311 -9.53 -27.31 19.90
C LYS A 311 -10.14 -28.02 21.10
N ALA A 312 -11.33 -27.62 21.54
CA ALA A 312 -12.05 -28.28 22.63
C ALA A 312 -12.43 -29.73 22.26
N ALA A 313 -12.90 -29.97 21.03
CA ALA A 313 -13.24 -31.30 20.56
C ALA A 313 -12.01 -32.23 20.44
N ASP A 314 -10.87 -31.69 19.99
CA ASP A 314 -9.62 -32.46 19.90
C ASP A 314 -9.07 -32.81 21.29
N THR A 315 -9.20 -31.90 22.24
CA THR A 315 -8.82 -32.16 23.65
C THR A 315 -9.72 -33.19 24.31
N ALA A 316 -10.99 -33.30 23.90
CA ALA A 316 -11.95 -34.24 24.43
C ALA A 316 -11.80 -35.68 23.87
N LYS A 317 -11.01 -35.88 22.80
CA LYS A 317 -10.71 -37.22 22.27
C LYS A 317 -9.76 -37.94 23.21
N PRO A 318 -10.08 -39.16 23.73
CA PRO A 318 -9.17 -39.93 24.56
C PRO A 318 -7.94 -40.27 23.75
N SER A 319 -6.73 -40.11 24.35
CA SER A 319 -5.47 -40.53 23.76
C SER A 319 -5.53 -42.05 23.48
N GLN A 320 -5.46 -42.41 22.20
CA GLN A 320 -5.42 -43.83 21.78
C GLN A 320 -4.05 -44.48 22.01
N ASP A 321 -3.14 -43.85 22.75
CA ASP A 321 -1.78 -44.36 22.99
C ASP A 321 -1.64 -45.07 24.34
N ASN A 322 -2.53 -46.04 24.68
CA ASN A 322 -2.26 -47.00 25.76
C ASN A 322 -2.78 -48.38 25.40
N ALA A 323 -2.50 -48.86 24.19
CA ALA A 323 -2.53 -50.30 23.92
C ALA A 323 -1.08 -50.80 23.81
N ALA A 324 -0.44 -51.02 24.96
CA ALA A 324 0.75 -51.84 25.01
C ALA A 324 0.42 -53.26 24.51
N PRO A 325 1.17 -53.84 23.59
CA PRO A 325 1.01 -55.25 23.30
C PRO A 325 1.53 -56.03 24.46
N ASN A 326 0.61 -56.65 25.21
CA ASN A 326 0.95 -57.80 26.06
C ASN A 326 1.37 -58.96 25.16
N LYS A 327 2.58 -59.30 25.18
CA LYS A 327 3.35 -60.56 25.25
C LYS A 327 4.64 -60.50 24.49
#